data_4db1af84c202205a653b334bf38eadd7
#
_entry.id   4db1af84c202205a653b334bf38eadd7
#
_cell.length_a   1.000
_cell.length_b   1.000
_cell.length_c   1.000
_cell.angle_alpha   90.00
_cell.angle_beta   90.00
_cell.angle_gamma   90.00
#
_symmetry.space_group_name_H-M   'P 1'
#
loop_
_entity.id
_entity.type
_entity.pdbx_description
1 polymer ?
#
loop_
_entity_poly.entity_id
_entity_poly.type
_entity_poly.pdbx_seq_one_letter_code
_entity_poly.pdbx_strand_id
1 'polypeptide(L)'
;MTTVEQDAVGTSGYRVELLPGIDSLPRAAWEELAPGDDPMWSRGLFSAMEHSRLGPDGYAYLVVRRGAAVAAVLPLCLFRELRLDQVVGSRERRLLAPLARVLPRLLRVPMLFCGNLLGQGHVLAPGPPGEEVCRLLVSAVLDVARAERLGTVVFKDFAPDELDPLRTALEQAGFFFVRSLPDTRLRLGQASFEEYLTALPAKPRRNARSKIRAFRARPGLRLEVLDDFDHLLPELLGLYQQVMARAEQTLDVIDASFLADVQGRDDPRRRLVACFEDDRLVAFLLCFFAGSGATGARIGLDYRIAHDARLYHNVHYEAIRLAIASGCRHIRFAQTAYQPKLELGCDLVEQWYAMTHLRPLPRAALRRLLPPALSAALDRALGPHAPGRPPTEKGSARATG
;
A
#
# COMPACT_ATOMS: atom_id res chain seq x y z
N MET A 1 -25.96 10.51 -1.33
CA MET A 1 -25.34 10.32 -2.66
C MET A 1 -26.46 10.07 -3.67
N THR A 2 -26.57 10.91 -4.67
CA THR A 2 -27.57 10.74 -5.74
C THR A 2 -27.00 9.68 -6.69
N THR A 3 -27.75 8.63 -6.95
CA THR A 3 -27.41 7.60 -7.95
C THR A 3 -27.30 8.32 -9.30
N VAL A 4 -26.09 8.50 -9.79
CA VAL A 4 -25.87 9.02 -11.14
C VAL A 4 -25.95 7.81 -12.07
N GLU A 5 -27.19 7.46 -12.48
CA GLU A 5 -27.38 6.65 -13.67
C GLU A 5 -27.04 7.54 -14.89
N GLN A 6 -25.81 7.46 -15.33
CA GLN A 6 -25.47 7.94 -16.66
C GLN A 6 -25.70 6.81 -17.65
N ASP A 7 -26.86 6.80 -18.27
CA ASP A 7 -27.11 6.04 -19.51
C ASP A 7 -26.24 6.62 -20.66
N ALA A 8 -24.91 6.52 -20.51
CA ALA A 8 -24.02 6.59 -21.64
C ALA A 8 -24.05 5.22 -22.32
N VAL A 9 -25.17 4.91 -22.99
CA VAL A 9 -25.24 3.79 -23.93
C VAL A 9 -24.34 4.18 -25.10
N GLY A 10 -23.04 3.95 -24.96
CA GLY A 10 -22.13 3.97 -26.07
C GLY A 10 -22.56 2.92 -27.09
N THR A 11 -22.24 3.12 -28.36
CA THR A 11 -22.50 2.23 -29.51
C THR A 11 -22.00 0.78 -29.31
N SER A 12 -21.36 0.45 -28.19
CA SER A 12 -20.66 -0.79 -27.87
C SER A 12 -21.32 -1.67 -26.80
N GLY A 13 -22.46 -1.26 -26.24
CA GLY A 13 -23.21 -2.06 -25.24
C GLY A 13 -22.61 -2.09 -23.83
N TYR A 14 -21.65 -1.20 -23.51
CA TYR A 14 -21.17 -1.01 -22.14
C TYR A 14 -21.99 0.06 -21.39
N ARG A 15 -22.20 -0.17 -20.10
CA ARG A 15 -22.81 0.78 -19.15
C ARG A 15 -21.89 0.97 -17.95
N VAL A 16 -21.79 2.21 -17.45
CA VAL A 16 -21.02 2.55 -16.25
C VAL A 16 -21.98 2.89 -15.12
N GLU A 17 -21.75 2.27 -13.97
CA GLU A 17 -22.50 2.50 -12.73
C GLU A 17 -21.56 2.98 -11.63
N LEU A 18 -22.03 3.89 -10.77
CA LEU A 18 -21.35 4.28 -9.55
C LEU A 18 -22.08 3.66 -8.36
N LEU A 19 -21.43 2.73 -7.67
CA LEU A 19 -21.95 2.08 -6.47
C LEU A 19 -21.43 2.78 -5.21
N PRO A 20 -22.29 3.01 -4.19
CA PRO A 20 -21.94 3.79 -3.00
C PRO A 20 -21.13 3.02 -1.95
N GLY A 21 -20.92 1.71 -2.12
CA GLY A 21 -20.18 0.87 -1.19
C GLY A 21 -20.00 -0.54 -1.72
N ILE A 22 -19.08 -1.30 -1.11
CA ILE A 22 -18.74 -2.67 -1.51
C ILE A 22 -19.94 -3.63 -1.45
N ASP A 23 -20.87 -3.39 -0.52
CA ASP A 23 -22.05 -4.26 -0.33
C ASP A 23 -23.07 -4.13 -1.47
N SER A 24 -22.99 -3.06 -2.27
CA SER A 24 -23.77 -2.90 -3.49
C SER A 24 -23.26 -3.76 -4.66
N LEU A 25 -22.06 -4.33 -4.55
CA LEU A 25 -21.47 -5.21 -5.56
C LEU A 25 -21.61 -6.67 -5.10
N PRO A 26 -22.17 -7.59 -5.94
CA PRO A 26 -22.24 -9.00 -5.59
C PRO A 26 -20.86 -9.58 -5.24
N ARG A 27 -20.80 -10.35 -4.15
CA ARG A 27 -19.55 -10.95 -3.66
C ARG A 27 -18.85 -11.78 -4.74
N ALA A 28 -19.60 -12.62 -5.45
CA ALA A 28 -19.07 -13.46 -6.51
C ALA A 28 -18.42 -12.65 -7.65
N ALA A 29 -18.98 -11.49 -8.01
CA ALA A 29 -18.40 -10.62 -9.04
C ALA A 29 -17.08 -10.01 -8.61
N TRP A 30 -16.90 -9.70 -7.31
CA TRP A 30 -15.62 -9.23 -6.78
C TRP A 30 -14.58 -10.35 -6.77
N GLU A 31 -14.94 -11.52 -6.23
CA GLU A 31 -14.06 -12.68 -6.08
C GLU A 31 -13.57 -13.23 -7.43
N GLU A 32 -14.40 -13.13 -8.47
CA GLU A 32 -14.04 -13.52 -9.84
C GLU A 32 -12.98 -12.60 -10.46
N LEU A 33 -13.02 -11.30 -10.13
CA LEU A 33 -12.17 -10.29 -10.76
C LEU A 33 -10.93 -9.91 -9.92
N ALA A 34 -10.98 -10.14 -8.62
CA ALA A 34 -9.87 -9.78 -7.72
C ALA A 34 -8.65 -10.69 -7.93
N PRO A 35 -7.42 -10.14 -7.85
CA PRO A 35 -6.21 -10.95 -7.91
C PRO A 35 -6.20 -12.02 -6.82
N GLY A 36 -6.20 -13.29 -7.21
CA GLY A 36 -6.32 -14.42 -6.28
C GLY A 36 -5.10 -14.62 -5.37
N ASP A 37 -3.99 -13.93 -5.63
CA ASP A 37 -2.74 -14.02 -4.87
C ASP A 37 -2.31 -12.68 -4.24
N ASP A 38 -3.19 -11.66 -4.24
CA ASP A 38 -2.97 -10.42 -3.51
C ASP A 38 -4.04 -10.22 -2.42
N PRO A 39 -3.73 -10.51 -1.14
CA PRO A 39 -4.68 -10.38 -0.05
C PRO A 39 -5.18 -8.95 0.18
N MET A 40 -4.45 -7.95 -0.32
CA MET A 40 -4.88 -6.55 -0.21
C MET A 40 -6.08 -6.23 -1.10
N TRP A 41 -6.44 -7.13 -2.02
CA TRP A 41 -7.62 -7.03 -2.89
C TRP A 41 -8.78 -7.92 -2.43
N SER A 42 -8.71 -8.49 -1.24
CA SER A 42 -9.85 -9.25 -0.69
C SER A 42 -11.03 -8.34 -0.41
N ARG A 43 -12.24 -8.84 -0.68
CA ARG A 43 -13.48 -8.10 -0.42
C ARG A 43 -13.64 -7.76 1.08
N GLY A 44 -13.25 -8.67 1.95
CA GLY A 44 -13.32 -8.46 3.39
C GLY A 44 -12.47 -7.29 3.86
N LEU A 45 -11.29 -7.07 3.28
CA LEU A 45 -10.45 -5.92 3.61
C LEU A 45 -11.10 -4.59 3.18
N PHE A 46 -11.68 -4.52 1.97
CA PHE A 46 -12.42 -3.34 1.51
C PHE A 46 -13.63 -3.07 2.40
N SER A 47 -14.37 -4.10 2.78
CA SER A 47 -15.48 -3.97 3.72
C SER A 47 -15.01 -3.47 5.09
N ALA A 48 -13.87 -3.96 5.61
CA ALA A 48 -13.31 -3.46 6.87
C ALA A 48 -12.90 -1.98 6.78
N MET A 49 -12.28 -1.55 5.68
CA MET A 49 -11.94 -0.14 5.45
C MET A 49 -13.19 0.75 5.46
N GLU A 50 -14.26 0.34 4.80
CA GLU A 50 -15.52 1.12 4.75
C GLU A 50 -16.21 1.18 6.10
N HIS A 51 -16.37 0.05 6.80
CA HIS A 51 -17.06 0.00 8.10
C HIS A 51 -16.32 0.80 9.17
N SER A 52 -14.99 0.69 9.22
CA SER A 52 -14.17 1.48 10.13
C SER A 52 -13.99 2.94 9.70
N ARG A 53 -14.47 3.32 8.50
CA ARG A 53 -14.25 4.64 7.90
C ARG A 53 -12.77 5.03 7.84
N LEU A 54 -11.93 4.05 7.53
CA LEU A 54 -10.49 4.25 7.46
C LEU A 54 -10.12 5.18 6.31
N GLY A 55 -9.52 6.30 6.62
CA GLY A 55 -8.86 7.20 5.67
C GLY A 55 -9.76 8.22 4.97
N PRO A 56 -10.50 7.89 3.88
CA PRO A 56 -11.27 8.85 3.12
C PRO A 56 -12.61 9.21 3.79
N ASP A 57 -13.19 10.34 3.34
CA ASP A 57 -14.54 10.75 3.74
C ASP A 57 -15.64 9.88 3.14
N GLY A 58 -15.32 9.08 2.14
CA GLY A 58 -16.23 8.13 1.50
C GLY A 58 -15.53 7.21 0.52
N TYR A 59 -16.15 6.04 0.32
CA TYR A 59 -15.78 5.05 -0.68
C TYR A 59 -16.86 4.98 -1.75
N ALA A 60 -16.49 4.64 -2.98
CA ALA A 60 -17.40 4.32 -4.07
C ALA A 60 -16.72 3.37 -5.06
N TYR A 61 -17.50 2.75 -5.93
CA TYR A 61 -16.99 1.79 -6.93
C TYR A 61 -17.56 2.13 -8.29
N LEU A 62 -16.70 2.41 -9.25
CA LEU A 62 -17.09 2.47 -10.65
C LEU A 62 -17.13 1.05 -11.19
N VAL A 63 -18.27 0.67 -11.75
CA VAL A 63 -18.50 -0.64 -12.34
C VAL A 63 -18.85 -0.48 -13.80
N VAL A 64 -18.06 -1.08 -14.69
CA VAL A 64 -18.37 -1.18 -16.11
C VAL A 64 -19.03 -2.52 -16.36
N ARG A 65 -20.23 -2.51 -16.96
CA ARG A 65 -20.98 -3.72 -17.30
C ARG A 65 -21.14 -3.85 -18.80
N ARG A 66 -21.18 -5.09 -19.25
CA ARG A 66 -21.61 -5.46 -20.59
C ARG A 66 -22.80 -6.41 -20.47
N GLY A 67 -24.02 -5.89 -20.70
CA GLY A 67 -25.22 -6.61 -20.31
C GLY A 67 -25.27 -6.87 -18.80
N ALA A 68 -25.43 -8.12 -18.40
CA ALA A 68 -25.41 -8.53 -16.99
C ALA A 68 -24.00 -8.75 -16.41
N ALA A 69 -22.99 -8.92 -17.26
CA ALA A 69 -21.63 -9.23 -16.82
C ALA A 69 -20.88 -7.97 -16.35
N VAL A 70 -20.08 -8.11 -15.29
CA VAL A 70 -19.14 -7.07 -14.84
C VAL A 70 -17.87 -7.18 -15.68
N ALA A 71 -17.56 -6.14 -16.43
CA ALA A 71 -16.38 -6.07 -17.29
C ALA A 71 -15.17 -5.46 -16.56
N ALA A 72 -15.42 -4.52 -15.64
CA ALA A 72 -14.36 -3.94 -14.80
C ALA A 72 -14.95 -3.28 -13.53
N VAL A 73 -14.14 -3.24 -12.47
CA VAL A 73 -14.43 -2.47 -11.25
C VAL A 73 -13.21 -1.63 -10.87
N LEU A 74 -13.44 -0.36 -10.55
CA LEU A 74 -12.41 0.54 -10.04
C LEU A 74 -12.89 1.15 -8.73
N PRO A 75 -12.25 0.81 -7.59
CA PRO A 75 -12.52 1.46 -6.30
C PRO A 75 -12.10 2.92 -6.31
N LEU A 76 -12.86 3.75 -5.62
CA LEU A 76 -12.63 5.17 -5.45
C LEU A 76 -12.61 5.54 -3.97
N CYS A 77 -11.64 6.38 -3.58
CA CYS A 77 -11.54 6.95 -2.24
C CYS A 77 -11.69 8.47 -2.34
N LEU A 78 -12.74 9.01 -1.71
CA LEU A 78 -13.11 10.41 -1.79
C LEU A 78 -12.57 11.16 -0.56
N PHE A 79 -11.59 12.04 -0.77
CA PHE A 79 -11.05 12.92 0.26
C PHE A 79 -11.53 14.35 -0.01
N ARG A 80 -12.39 14.89 0.86
CA ARG A 80 -12.90 16.27 0.74
C ARG A 80 -11.90 17.28 1.28
N GLU A 81 -11.13 16.89 2.29
CA GLU A 81 -10.17 17.73 2.99
C GLU A 81 -8.86 17.00 3.32
N LEU A 82 -8.23 16.37 2.30
CA LEU A 82 -6.93 15.72 2.52
C LEU A 82 -5.88 16.74 2.95
N ARG A 83 -5.27 16.51 4.08
CA ARG A 83 -4.21 17.38 4.61
C ARG A 83 -2.87 17.04 3.95
N LEU A 84 -2.37 17.94 3.10
CA LEU A 84 -1.10 17.76 2.40
C LEU A 84 0.09 17.60 3.36
N ASP A 85 0.06 18.24 4.53
CA ASP A 85 1.11 18.12 5.54
C ASP A 85 1.19 16.71 6.18
N GLN A 86 0.17 15.88 6.02
CA GLN A 86 0.16 14.48 6.47
C GLN A 86 0.74 13.51 5.43
N VAL A 87 0.72 13.87 4.15
CA VAL A 87 1.15 13.00 3.06
C VAL A 87 2.51 13.35 2.47
N VAL A 88 3.10 14.47 2.89
CA VAL A 88 4.45 14.89 2.48
C VAL A 88 5.49 14.50 3.54
N GLY A 89 6.75 14.37 3.12
CA GLY A 89 7.86 14.05 4.00
C GLY A 89 8.15 15.13 5.06
N SER A 90 8.97 14.81 6.05
CA SER A 90 9.30 15.67 7.19
C SER A 90 9.91 17.01 6.78
N ARG A 91 10.68 17.05 5.70
CA ARG A 91 11.32 18.27 5.18
C ARG A 91 10.28 19.21 4.55
N GLU A 92 9.45 18.67 3.68
CA GLU A 92 8.35 19.39 3.01
C GLU A 92 7.34 19.89 4.06
N ARG A 93 7.05 19.08 5.07
CA ARG A 93 6.20 19.45 6.21
C ARG A 93 6.77 20.67 6.97
N ARG A 94 8.09 20.72 7.20
CA ARG A 94 8.73 21.90 7.83
C ARG A 94 8.61 23.15 6.97
N LEU A 95 8.71 23.03 5.64
CA LEU A 95 8.53 24.15 4.71
C LEU A 95 7.08 24.64 4.67
N LEU A 96 6.11 23.74 4.81
CA LEU A 96 4.69 24.05 4.86
C LEU A 96 4.21 24.51 6.25
N ALA A 97 4.99 24.31 7.31
CA ALA A 97 4.59 24.61 8.68
C ALA A 97 4.18 26.09 8.92
N PRO A 98 4.86 27.11 8.36
CA PRO A 98 4.38 28.50 8.46
C PRO A 98 3.02 28.70 7.80
N LEU A 99 2.83 28.13 6.60
CA LEU A 99 1.58 28.20 5.88
C LEU A 99 0.47 27.45 6.61
N ALA A 100 0.78 26.30 7.20
CA ALA A 100 -0.16 25.52 8.00
C ALA A 100 -0.67 26.29 9.24
N ARG A 101 0.16 27.16 9.81
CA ARG A 101 -0.21 27.99 10.97
C ARG A 101 -1.08 29.20 10.58
N VAL A 102 -0.79 29.83 9.44
CA VAL A 102 -1.46 31.08 9.01
C VAL A 102 -2.72 30.79 8.18
N LEU A 103 -2.65 29.84 7.27
CA LEU A 103 -3.72 29.51 6.32
C LEU A 103 -3.92 27.99 6.19
N PRO A 104 -4.36 27.30 7.26
CA PRO A 104 -4.46 25.83 7.27
C PRO A 104 -5.42 25.27 6.21
N ARG A 105 -6.39 26.09 5.75
CA ARG A 105 -7.33 25.70 4.70
C ARG A 105 -6.67 25.51 3.33
N LEU A 106 -5.54 26.18 3.05
CA LEU A 106 -4.82 26.02 1.79
C LEU A 106 -4.08 24.68 1.68
N LEU A 107 -3.85 24.02 2.80
CA LEU A 107 -3.25 22.67 2.84
C LEU A 107 -4.29 21.54 2.79
N ARG A 108 -5.57 21.87 2.77
CA ARG A 108 -6.66 20.91 2.59
C ARG A 108 -7.04 20.85 1.13
N VAL A 109 -6.79 19.72 0.51
CA VAL A 109 -7.01 19.52 -0.93
C VAL A 109 -8.08 18.45 -1.14
N PRO A 110 -9.18 18.80 -1.84
CA PRO A 110 -10.16 17.83 -2.25
C PRO A 110 -9.56 16.93 -3.34
N MET A 111 -9.55 15.62 -3.09
CA MET A 111 -8.83 14.65 -3.91
C MET A 111 -9.62 13.36 -4.08
N LEU A 112 -9.62 12.81 -5.29
CA LEU A 112 -10.15 11.50 -5.62
C LEU A 112 -9.00 10.55 -5.89
N PHE A 113 -8.85 9.52 -5.06
CA PHE A 113 -7.95 8.41 -5.35
C PHE A 113 -8.70 7.28 -6.06
N CYS A 114 -8.08 6.74 -7.10
CA CYS A 114 -8.53 5.58 -7.85
C CYS A 114 -7.62 4.40 -7.54
N GLY A 115 -8.18 3.26 -7.15
CA GLY A 115 -7.48 2.07 -6.74
C GLY A 115 -7.60 1.76 -5.24
N ASN A 116 -6.69 0.94 -4.73
CA ASN A 116 -6.68 0.51 -3.34
C ASN A 116 -6.02 1.55 -2.42
N LEU A 117 -6.65 1.86 -1.29
CA LEU A 117 -6.06 2.78 -0.30
C LEU A 117 -4.82 2.18 0.36
N LEU A 118 -4.89 0.91 0.76
CA LEU A 118 -3.89 0.21 1.58
C LEU A 118 -2.89 -0.63 0.77
N GLY A 119 -3.16 -0.85 -0.52
CA GLY A 119 -2.38 -1.71 -1.41
C GLY A 119 -1.97 -1.03 -2.71
N GLN A 120 -1.51 -1.84 -3.66
CA GLN A 120 -1.21 -1.38 -5.02
C GLN A 120 -2.50 -1.04 -5.78
N GLY A 121 -2.38 -0.12 -6.74
CA GLY A 121 -3.45 0.19 -7.67
C GLY A 121 -3.66 -0.94 -8.68
N HIS A 122 -4.92 -1.22 -8.99
CA HIS A 122 -5.35 -2.22 -9.97
C HIS A 122 -6.76 -1.89 -10.44
N VAL A 123 -7.11 -2.28 -11.66
CA VAL A 123 -8.49 -2.32 -12.15
C VAL A 123 -8.93 -3.77 -12.13
N LEU A 124 -9.94 -4.09 -11.33
CA LEU A 124 -10.50 -5.44 -11.30
C LEU A 124 -11.17 -5.74 -12.64
N ALA A 125 -10.65 -6.70 -13.38
CA ALA A 125 -11.18 -7.15 -14.66
C ALA A 125 -10.74 -8.59 -14.92
N PRO A 126 -11.41 -9.35 -15.83
CA PRO A 126 -11.02 -10.73 -16.16
C PRO A 126 -9.63 -10.85 -16.82
N GLY A 127 -9.00 -9.74 -17.13
CA GLY A 127 -7.69 -9.58 -17.76
C GLY A 127 -7.43 -8.09 -18.01
N PRO A 128 -6.36 -7.70 -18.74
CA PRO A 128 -6.11 -6.30 -19.07
C PRO A 128 -7.35 -5.67 -19.71
N PRO A 129 -7.88 -4.55 -19.15
CA PRO A 129 -9.10 -3.95 -19.68
C PRO A 129 -8.87 -3.40 -21.09
N GLY A 130 -9.82 -3.64 -21.99
CA GLY A 130 -9.76 -3.11 -23.37
C GLY A 130 -9.85 -1.59 -23.41
N GLU A 131 -9.37 -0.98 -24.51
CA GLU A 131 -9.26 0.47 -24.70
C GLU A 131 -10.58 1.21 -24.42
N GLU A 132 -11.71 0.65 -24.85
CA GLU A 132 -13.01 1.26 -24.61
C GLU A 132 -13.40 1.27 -23.13
N VAL A 133 -13.16 0.16 -22.41
CA VAL A 133 -13.41 0.08 -20.96
C VAL A 133 -12.52 1.08 -20.22
N CYS A 134 -11.23 1.20 -20.61
CA CYS A 134 -10.32 2.18 -20.05
C CYS A 134 -10.82 3.61 -20.26
N ARG A 135 -11.27 3.95 -21.46
CA ARG A 135 -11.80 5.27 -21.79
C ARG A 135 -13.07 5.60 -21.00
N LEU A 136 -13.98 4.63 -20.86
CA LEU A 136 -15.19 4.77 -20.05
C LEU A 136 -14.85 4.99 -18.57
N LEU A 137 -13.94 4.18 -18.00
CA LEU A 137 -13.50 4.33 -16.61
C LEU A 137 -12.89 5.72 -16.37
N VAL A 138 -11.96 6.17 -17.22
CA VAL A 138 -11.29 7.47 -17.05
C VAL A 138 -12.28 8.62 -17.18
N SER A 139 -13.22 8.55 -18.13
CA SER A 139 -14.28 9.56 -18.27
C SER A 139 -15.16 9.60 -17.01
N ALA A 140 -15.64 8.45 -16.56
CA ALA A 140 -16.51 8.36 -15.39
C ALA A 140 -15.81 8.83 -14.09
N VAL A 141 -14.52 8.54 -13.93
CA VAL A 141 -13.70 9.06 -12.82
C VAL A 141 -13.72 10.59 -12.81
N LEU A 142 -13.54 11.24 -13.98
CA LEU A 142 -13.56 12.69 -14.06
C LEU A 142 -14.97 13.27 -13.80
N ASP A 143 -16.02 12.56 -14.19
CA ASP A 143 -17.40 12.99 -13.93
C ASP A 143 -17.74 12.88 -12.44
N VAL A 144 -17.33 11.79 -11.76
CA VAL A 144 -17.43 11.68 -10.29
C VAL A 144 -16.66 12.81 -9.60
N ALA A 145 -15.42 13.08 -10.05
CA ALA A 145 -14.61 14.16 -9.47
C ALA A 145 -15.28 15.52 -9.61
N ARG A 146 -15.94 15.79 -10.76
CA ARG A 146 -16.70 17.04 -10.98
C ARG A 146 -17.93 17.11 -10.07
N ALA A 147 -18.73 16.04 -10.03
CA ALA A 147 -19.96 15.96 -9.24
C ALA A 147 -19.67 16.14 -7.74
N GLU A 148 -18.62 15.49 -7.22
CA GLU A 148 -18.20 15.55 -5.82
C GLU A 148 -17.30 16.77 -5.51
N ARG A 149 -16.99 17.61 -6.51
CA ARG A 149 -16.12 18.81 -6.38
C ARG A 149 -14.70 18.48 -5.90
N LEU A 150 -14.19 17.33 -6.28
CA LEU A 150 -12.83 16.87 -5.97
C LEU A 150 -11.88 17.34 -7.09
N GLY A 151 -11.10 18.38 -6.82
CA GLY A 151 -10.30 19.07 -7.84
C GLY A 151 -9.16 18.23 -8.40
N THR A 152 -8.53 17.39 -7.60
CA THR A 152 -7.38 16.54 -7.98
C THR A 152 -7.81 15.07 -8.09
N VAL A 153 -7.37 14.40 -9.14
CA VAL A 153 -7.61 12.97 -9.37
C VAL A 153 -6.28 12.24 -9.47
N VAL A 154 -6.18 11.10 -8.79
CA VAL A 154 -4.96 10.30 -8.70
C VAL A 154 -5.28 8.81 -8.87
N PHE A 155 -4.75 8.17 -9.89
CA PHE A 155 -4.60 6.72 -9.94
C PHE A 155 -3.34 6.39 -9.13
N LYS A 156 -3.55 5.67 -8.00
CA LYS A 156 -2.55 5.57 -6.93
C LYS A 156 -1.81 4.24 -6.96
N ASP A 157 -0.47 4.29 -7.02
CA ASP A 157 0.44 3.15 -6.84
C ASP A 157 0.19 1.99 -7.81
N PHE A 158 -0.05 2.30 -9.08
CA PHE A 158 -0.16 1.30 -10.14
C PHE A 158 1.24 0.81 -10.58
N ALA A 159 1.39 -0.49 -10.73
CA ALA A 159 2.56 -1.06 -11.39
C ALA A 159 2.55 -0.70 -12.89
N PRO A 160 3.71 -0.69 -13.59
CA PRO A 160 3.78 -0.32 -15.01
C PRO A 160 2.82 -1.13 -15.89
N ASP A 161 2.79 -2.44 -15.73
CA ASP A 161 1.95 -3.38 -16.45
C ASP A 161 0.44 -3.19 -16.17
N GLU A 162 0.08 -2.75 -14.97
CA GLU A 162 -1.29 -2.39 -14.59
C GLU A 162 -1.72 -1.03 -15.15
N LEU A 163 -0.76 -0.13 -15.34
CA LEU A 163 -1.03 1.23 -15.82
C LEU A 163 -1.04 1.31 -17.36
N ASP A 164 -0.28 0.46 -18.04
CA ASP A 164 -0.14 0.49 -19.49
C ASP A 164 -1.47 0.40 -20.27
N PRO A 165 -2.45 -0.45 -19.91
CA PRO A 165 -3.75 -0.47 -20.57
C PRO A 165 -4.51 0.86 -20.46
N LEU A 166 -4.33 1.58 -19.35
CA LEU A 166 -5.00 2.85 -19.07
C LEU A 166 -4.28 4.06 -19.69
N ARG A 167 -3.03 3.90 -20.09
CA ARG A 167 -2.11 5.00 -20.43
C ARG A 167 -2.70 5.95 -21.47
N THR A 168 -3.14 5.42 -22.61
CA THR A 168 -3.70 6.24 -23.70
C THR A 168 -4.91 7.04 -23.26
N ALA A 169 -5.85 6.42 -22.54
CA ALA A 169 -7.05 7.11 -22.04
C ALA A 169 -6.69 8.19 -21.01
N LEU A 170 -5.74 7.92 -20.12
CA LEU A 170 -5.27 8.87 -19.12
C LEU A 170 -4.54 10.07 -19.77
N GLU A 171 -3.67 9.84 -20.75
CA GLU A 171 -2.97 10.91 -21.48
C GLU A 171 -3.94 11.82 -22.24
N GLN A 172 -4.90 11.24 -22.94
CA GLN A 172 -5.98 11.99 -23.64
C GLN A 172 -6.82 12.83 -22.67
N ALA A 173 -7.03 12.33 -21.43
CA ALA A 173 -7.74 13.04 -20.38
C ALA A 173 -6.86 14.07 -19.62
N GLY A 174 -5.60 14.26 -20.03
CA GLY A 174 -4.69 15.26 -19.49
C GLY A 174 -4.00 14.85 -18.18
N PHE A 175 -3.93 13.56 -17.89
CA PHE A 175 -3.11 13.05 -16.78
C PHE A 175 -1.62 13.14 -17.13
N PHE A 176 -0.80 13.27 -16.10
CA PHE A 176 0.66 13.12 -16.16
C PHE A 176 1.10 12.03 -15.18
N PHE A 177 2.24 11.42 -15.46
CA PHE A 177 2.73 10.27 -14.72
C PHE A 177 3.93 10.65 -13.86
N VAL A 178 3.96 10.14 -12.64
CA VAL A 178 5.05 10.36 -11.68
C VAL A 178 5.35 9.06 -10.97
N ARG A 179 6.63 8.74 -10.80
CA ARG A 179 7.04 7.59 -9.99
C ARG A 179 6.62 7.78 -8.54
N SER A 180 5.99 6.77 -8.00
CA SER A 180 5.64 6.64 -6.59
C SER A 180 6.73 5.90 -5.83
N LEU A 181 6.61 5.81 -4.52
CA LEU A 181 7.45 4.94 -3.69
C LEU A 181 7.24 3.48 -4.13
N PRO A 182 8.30 2.72 -4.45
CA PRO A 182 8.15 1.32 -4.85
C PRO A 182 7.61 0.47 -3.69
N ASP A 183 6.86 -0.56 -4.03
CA ASP A 183 6.55 -1.62 -3.09
C ASP A 183 7.74 -2.57 -2.94
N THR A 184 7.70 -3.46 -1.94
CA THR A 184 8.74 -4.45 -1.70
C THR A 184 8.16 -5.86 -1.74
N ARG A 185 8.73 -6.74 -2.57
CA ARG A 185 8.28 -8.11 -2.76
C ARG A 185 9.43 -9.08 -2.61
N LEU A 186 9.27 -10.06 -1.73
CA LEU A 186 10.15 -11.21 -1.61
C LEU A 186 9.53 -12.40 -2.35
N ARG A 187 10.24 -12.91 -3.35
CA ARG A 187 9.86 -14.16 -4.03
C ARG A 187 10.24 -15.35 -3.18
N LEU A 188 9.33 -16.29 -3.07
CA LEU A 188 9.48 -17.50 -2.29
C LEU A 188 9.41 -18.71 -3.25
N GLY A 189 10.45 -19.52 -3.27
CA GLY A 189 10.53 -20.75 -4.06
C GLY A 189 11.21 -21.87 -3.26
N GLN A 190 11.56 -21.56 -1.99
CA GLN A 190 12.26 -22.46 -1.10
C GLN A 190 11.25 -23.30 -0.32
N ALA A 191 11.60 -24.56 -0.06
CA ALA A 191 10.75 -25.47 0.72
C ALA A 191 10.83 -25.22 2.24
N SER A 192 11.86 -24.49 2.70
CA SER A 192 12.06 -24.20 4.11
C SER A 192 12.68 -22.82 4.35
N PHE A 193 12.53 -22.32 5.57
CA PHE A 193 13.17 -21.09 6.00
C PHE A 193 14.70 -21.18 6.00
N GLU A 194 15.28 -22.34 6.26
CA GLU A 194 16.73 -22.52 6.22
C GLU A 194 17.25 -22.48 4.78
N GLU A 195 16.51 -23.03 3.83
CA GLU A 195 16.81 -22.88 2.40
C GLU A 195 16.72 -21.42 1.95
N TYR A 196 15.69 -20.68 2.42
CA TYR A 196 15.61 -19.24 2.17
C TYR A 196 16.85 -18.51 2.71
N LEU A 197 17.26 -18.78 3.95
CA LEU A 197 18.48 -18.17 4.51
C LEU A 197 19.71 -18.52 3.68
N THR A 198 19.80 -19.75 3.19
CA THR A 198 20.93 -20.22 2.37
C THR A 198 20.95 -19.56 1.00
N ALA A 199 19.81 -19.28 0.41
CA ALA A 199 19.67 -18.58 -0.86
C ALA A 199 20.06 -17.09 -0.79
N LEU A 200 20.05 -16.48 0.41
CA LEU A 200 20.49 -15.09 0.56
C LEU A 200 21.98 -14.94 0.22
N PRO A 201 22.40 -13.80 -0.35
CA PRO A 201 23.81 -13.46 -0.53
C PRO A 201 24.59 -13.55 0.80
N ALA A 202 25.88 -13.82 0.74
CA ALA A 202 26.71 -14.14 1.91
C ALA A 202 26.61 -13.11 3.05
N LYS A 203 26.59 -11.81 2.74
CA LYS A 203 26.53 -10.74 3.75
C LYS A 203 25.12 -10.66 4.39
N PRO A 204 24.00 -10.54 3.64
CA PRO A 204 22.64 -10.63 4.19
C PRO A 204 22.41 -11.91 5.02
N ARG A 205 22.82 -13.07 4.52
CA ARG A 205 22.71 -14.35 5.22
C ARG A 205 23.42 -14.34 6.58
N ARG A 206 24.66 -13.86 6.63
CA ARG A 206 25.43 -13.75 7.89
C ARG A 206 24.74 -12.78 8.86
N ASN A 207 24.24 -11.65 8.36
CA ASN A 207 23.51 -10.66 9.15
C ASN A 207 22.22 -11.25 9.71
N ALA A 208 21.46 -11.97 8.89
CA ALA A 208 20.21 -12.63 9.32
C ALA A 208 20.48 -13.63 10.46
N ARG A 209 21.44 -14.54 10.28
CA ARG A 209 21.82 -15.49 11.32
C ARG A 209 22.30 -14.82 12.61
N SER A 210 23.03 -13.70 12.50
CA SER A 210 23.47 -12.92 13.66
C SER A 210 22.27 -12.29 14.39
N LYS A 211 21.31 -11.71 13.67
CA LYS A 211 20.09 -11.10 14.25
C LYS A 211 19.20 -12.15 14.93
N ILE A 212 19.06 -13.32 14.32
CA ILE A 212 18.31 -14.45 14.91
C ILE A 212 18.98 -14.95 16.20
N ARG A 213 20.32 -15.08 16.20
CA ARG A 213 21.05 -15.48 17.41
C ARG A 213 20.92 -14.45 18.52
N ALA A 214 21.07 -13.16 18.21
CA ALA A 214 20.92 -12.08 19.18
C ALA A 214 19.52 -12.05 19.82
N PHE A 215 18.50 -12.30 19.04
CA PHE A 215 17.12 -12.41 19.53
C PHE A 215 16.94 -13.61 20.46
N ARG A 216 17.40 -14.79 20.04
CA ARG A 216 17.29 -16.03 20.82
C ARG A 216 18.11 -16.03 22.13
N ALA A 217 19.19 -15.24 22.17
CA ALA A 217 20.02 -15.10 23.34
C ALA A 217 19.40 -14.21 24.43
N ARG A 218 18.33 -13.47 24.13
CA ARG A 218 17.66 -12.61 25.09
C ARG A 218 16.57 -13.39 25.85
N PRO A 219 16.71 -13.56 27.19
CA PRO A 219 15.71 -14.28 27.98
C PRO A 219 14.34 -13.60 27.89
N GLY A 220 13.26 -14.37 27.97
CA GLY A 220 11.88 -13.88 27.96
C GLY A 220 11.34 -13.53 26.57
N LEU A 221 12.18 -13.36 25.54
CA LEU A 221 11.69 -13.08 24.19
C LEU A 221 11.19 -14.36 23.50
N ARG A 222 9.95 -14.31 23.01
CA ARG A 222 9.34 -15.38 22.21
C ARG A 222 8.51 -14.80 21.06
N LEU A 223 8.40 -15.57 19.99
CA LEU A 223 7.53 -15.30 18.86
C LEU A 223 6.37 -16.29 18.85
N GLU A 224 5.17 -15.77 18.64
CA GLU A 224 3.95 -16.56 18.50
C GLU A 224 3.20 -16.12 17.25
N VAL A 225 2.49 -17.06 16.62
CA VAL A 225 1.60 -16.77 15.49
C VAL A 225 0.17 -16.97 15.95
N LEU A 226 -0.59 -15.89 15.99
CA LEU A 226 -1.94 -15.86 16.51
C LEU A 226 -2.97 -15.70 15.39
N ASP A 227 -4.06 -16.46 15.48
CA ASP A 227 -5.26 -16.32 14.64
C ASP A 227 -6.26 -15.36 15.25
N ASP A 228 -6.37 -15.39 16.58
CA ASP A 228 -7.18 -14.53 17.40
C ASP A 228 -6.29 -13.63 18.26
N PHE A 229 -6.48 -12.33 18.12
CA PHE A 229 -5.74 -11.30 18.83
C PHE A 229 -6.62 -10.17 19.37
N ASP A 230 -7.93 -10.41 19.53
CA ASP A 230 -8.88 -9.43 20.06
C ASP A 230 -8.45 -8.89 21.41
N HIS A 231 -7.96 -9.77 22.27
CA HIS A 231 -7.48 -9.40 23.60
C HIS A 231 -6.22 -8.51 23.61
N LEU A 232 -5.53 -8.38 22.45
CA LEU A 232 -4.31 -7.58 22.30
C LEU A 232 -4.55 -6.24 21.57
N LEU A 233 -5.80 -5.94 21.15
CA LEU A 233 -6.06 -4.73 20.33
C LEU A 233 -5.54 -3.43 20.94
N PRO A 234 -5.64 -3.16 22.26
CA PRO A 234 -5.09 -1.96 22.86
C PRO A 234 -3.57 -1.87 22.76
N GLU A 235 -2.87 -2.99 23.03
CA GLU A 235 -1.41 -3.09 22.95
C GLU A 235 -0.90 -2.97 21.51
N LEU A 236 -1.59 -3.62 20.56
CA LEU A 236 -1.30 -3.52 19.13
C LEU A 236 -1.38 -2.07 18.68
N LEU A 237 -2.46 -1.38 19.03
CA LEU A 237 -2.63 0.03 18.67
C LEU A 237 -1.55 0.92 19.28
N GLY A 238 -1.20 0.69 20.55
CA GLY A 238 -0.13 1.42 21.24
C GLY A 238 1.25 1.24 20.59
N LEU A 239 1.60 0.02 20.17
CA LEU A 239 2.85 -0.25 19.45
C LEU A 239 2.83 0.30 18.03
N TYR A 240 1.71 0.21 17.33
CA TYR A 240 1.53 0.79 16.00
C TYR A 240 1.68 2.31 16.03
N GLN A 241 1.09 2.99 17.00
CA GLN A 241 1.20 4.44 17.18
C GLN A 241 2.66 4.88 17.39
N GLN A 242 3.49 4.08 18.08
CA GLN A 242 4.91 4.36 18.21
C GLN A 242 5.64 4.34 16.86
N VAL A 243 5.26 3.44 15.96
CA VAL A 243 5.78 3.40 14.57
C VAL A 243 5.29 4.60 13.78
N MET A 244 3.99 4.91 13.85
CA MET A 244 3.41 6.03 13.12
C MET A 244 3.93 7.39 13.58
N ALA A 245 4.25 7.55 14.86
CA ALA A 245 4.89 8.77 15.38
C ALA A 245 6.27 9.06 14.76
N ARG A 246 6.91 8.05 14.17
CA ARG A 246 8.21 8.13 13.46
C ARG A 246 8.06 8.08 11.95
N ALA A 247 6.86 7.78 11.44
CA ALA A 247 6.59 7.72 10.02
C ALA A 247 6.65 9.10 9.36
N GLU A 248 7.16 9.15 8.15
CA GLU A 248 7.18 10.39 7.35
C GLU A 248 5.82 10.68 6.73
N GLN A 249 5.03 9.64 6.45
CA GLN A 249 3.72 9.74 5.81
C GLN A 249 2.67 9.01 6.68
N THR A 250 1.48 9.59 6.78
CA THR A 250 0.39 9.13 7.67
C THR A 250 -0.97 9.17 6.98
N LEU A 251 -1.03 8.74 5.71
CA LEU A 251 -2.26 8.76 4.92
C LEU A 251 -3.31 7.76 5.43
N ASP A 252 -2.86 6.59 5.86
CA ASP A 252 -3.68 5.40 6.16
C ASP A 252 -3.42 4.88 7.57
N VAL A 253 -3.56 5.76 8.56
CA VAL A 253 -3.40 5.38 9.98
C VAL A 253 -4.57 4.53 10.41
N ILE A 254 -4.31 3.25 10.69
CA ILE A 254 -5.34 2.33 11.21
C ILE A 254 -5.70 2.65 12.66
N ASP A 255 -6.94 2.36 13.00
CA ASP A 255 -7.50 2.54 14.33
C ASP A 255 -8.00 1.21 14.93
N ALA A 256 -8.55 1.28 16.14
CA ALA A 256 -9.09 0.11 16.84
C ALA A 256 -10.29 -0.50 16.10
N SER A 257 -11.13 0.32 15.46
CA SER A 257 -12.29 -0.15 14.72
C SER A 257 -11.87 -0.99 13.51
N PHE A 258 -10.87 -0.54 12.75
CA PHE A 258 -10.32 -1.30 11.62
C PHE A 258 -9.72 -2.63 12.08
N LEU A 259 -8.93 -2.63 13.16
CA LEU A 259 -8.33 -3.88 13.69
C LEU A 259 -9.38 -4.87 14.15
N ALA A 260 -10.42 -4.42 14.84
CA ALA A 260 -11.55 -5.25 15.28
C ALA A 260 -12.33 -5.80 14.08
N ASP A 261 -12.63 -4.96 13.08
CA ASP A 261 -13.29 -5.38 11.84
C ASP A 261 -12.49 -6.44 11.08
N VAL A 262 -11.16 -6.26 10.94
CA VAL A 262 -10.27 -7.24 10.34
C VAL A 262 -10.28 -8.54 11.14
N GLN A 263 -10.24 -8.46 12.48
CA GLN A 263 -10.27 -9.63 13.36
C GLN A 263 -11.59 -10.41 13.22
N GLY A 264 -12.70 -9.73 13.07
CA GLY A 264 -14.02 -10.36 12.93
C GLY A 264 -14.31 -11.01 11.55
N ARG A 265 -13.37 -10.98 10.59
CA ARG A 265 -13.58 -11.48 9.22
C ARG A 265 -12.64 -12.62 8.88
N ASP A 266 -13.11 -13.57 8.10
CA ASP A 266 -12.28 -14.70 7.60
C ASP A 266 -11.53 -14.37 6.30
N ASP A 267 -11.95 -13.34 5.58
CA ASP A 267 -11.35 -12.88 4.33
C ASP A 267 -10.79 -11.45 4.48
N PRO A 268 -9.49 -11.22 4.23
CA PRO A 268 -8.46 -12.23 3.91
C PRO A 268 -8.06 -13.06 5.14
N ARG A 269 -7.54 -14.28 4.91
CA ARG A 269 -6.96 -15.06 6.01
C ARG A 269 -5.85 -14.24 6.68
N ARG A 270 -5.98 -13.98 7.95
CA ARG A 270 -5.06 -13.16 8.74
C ARG A 270 -4.22 -14.00 9.69
N ARG A 271 -3.05 -13.51 10.04
CA ARG A 271 -2.16 -14.03 11.07
C ARG A 271 -1.44 -12.86 11.72
N LEU A 272 -1.37 -12.87 13.03
CA LEU A 272 -0.53 -11.94 13.76
C LEU A 272 0.75 -12.63 14.17
N VAL A 273 1.89 -12.19 13.65
CA VAL A 273 3.20 -12.56 14.20
C VAL A 273 3.43 -11.65 15.41
N ALA A 274 3.28 -12.17 16.60
CA ALA A 274 3.43 -11.45 17.86
C ALA A 274 4.77 -11.79 18.51
N CYS A 275 5.44 -10.79 19.07
CA CYS A 275 6.65 -10.97 19.87
C CYS A 275 6.38 -10.50 21.30
N PHE A 276 6.59 -11.40 22.26
CA PHE A 276 6.45 -11.11 23.69
C PHE A 276 7.82 -11.07 24.37
N GLU A 277 7.95 -10.19 25.34
CA GLU A 277 9.00 -10.22 26.37
C GLU A 277 8.27 -10.56 27.67
N ASP A 278 8.48 -11.80 28.15
CA ASP A 278 7.65 -12.42 29.17
C ASP A 278 6.18 -12.43 28.72
N ASP A 279 5.29 -11.72 29.43
CA ASP A 279 3.87 -11.62 29.06
C ASP A 279 3.49 -10.30 28.37
N ARG A 280 4.45 -9.44 28.10
CA ARG A 280 4.24 -8.13 27.49
C ARG A 280 4.46 -8.19 25.99
N LEU A 281 3.48 -7.78 25.20
CA LEU A 281 3.64 -7.62 23.76
C LEU A 281 4.64 -6.48 23.47
N VAL A 282 5.71 -6.76 22.71
CA VAL A 282 6.78 -5.80 22.38
C VAL A 282 6.94 -5.54 20.90
N ALA A 283 6.43 -6.43 20.06
CA ALA A 283 6.35 -6.20 18.62
C ALA A 283 5.27 -7.06 17.99
N PHE A 284 4.77 -6.63 16.85
CA PHE A 284 3.92 -7.47 16.01
C PHE A 284 4.11 -7.15 14.52
N LEU A 285 3.72 -8.09 13.68
CA LEU A 285 3.50 -7.90 12.25
C LEU A 285 2.19 -8.58 11.86
N LEU A 286 1.20 -7.77 11.45
CA LEU A 286 -0.08 -8.27 10.93
C LEU A 286 0.11 -8.69 9.48
N CYS A 287 -0.16 -9.96 9.21
CA CYS A 287 -0.01 -10.58 7.91
C CYS A 287 -1.35 -11.03 7.35
N PHE A 288 -1.55 -10.84 6.05
CA PHE A 288 -2.69 -11.32 5.28
C PHE A 288 -2.24 -12.32 4.22
N PHE A 289 -3.12 -13.29 3.92
CA PHE A 289 -2.84 -14.38 2.98
C PHE A 289 -4.02 -14.58 2.03
N ALA A 290 -3.73 -14.73 0.74
CA ALA A 290 -4.67 -15.13 -0.29
C ALA A 290 -3.97 -15.98 -1.35
N GLY A 291 -4.54 -17.12 -1.70
CA GLY A 291 -3.95 -18.04 -2.67
C GLY A 291 -2.47 -18.30 -2.40
N SER A 292 -1.62 -17.99 -3.36
CA SER A 292 -0.17 -18.14 -3.25
C SER A 292 0.59 -16.87 -2.82
N GLY A 293 -0.12 -15.83 -2.37
CA GLY A 293 0.47 -14.56 -1.96
C GLY A 293 0.25 -14.23 -0.48
N ALA A 294 1.17 -13.47 0.08
CA ALA A 294 1.08 -12.94 1.43
C ALA A 294 1.50 -11.46 1.47
N THR A 295 1.00 -10.73 2.48
CA THR A 295 1.42 -9.35 2.75
C THR A 295 1.60 -9.15 4.24
N GLY A 296 2.80 -8.72 4.68
CA GLY A 296 3.05 -8.15 6.00
C GLY A 296 2.64 -6.68 5.97
N ALA A 297 1.41 -6.42 6.42
CA ALA A 297 0.73 -5.17 6.16
C ALA A 297 0.99 -4.07 7.19
N ARG A 298 1.00 -4.42 8.48
CA ARG A 298 1.14 -3.44 9.57
C ARG A 298 2.06 -3.97 10.65
N ILE A 299 2.95 -3.11 11.13
CA ILE A 299 3.94 -3.44 12.16
C ILE A 299 3.82 -2.49 13.35
N GLY A 300 3.98 -3.03 14.55
CA GLY A 300 4.17 -2.28 15.79
C GLY A 300 5.45 -2.69 16.48
N LEU A 301 6.14 -1.75 17.11
CA LEU A 301 7.43 -1.97 17.77
C LEU A 301 7.54 -1.17 19.06
N ASP A 302 7.98 -1.81 20.12
CA ASP A 302 8.47 -1.11 21.30
C ASP A 302 9.92 -0.63 21.06
N TYR A 303 10.07 0.64 20.74
CA TYR A 303 11.38 1.20 20.39
C TYR A 303 12.39 1.26 21.53
N ARG A 304 11.96 0.99 22.78
CA ARG A 304 12.89 0.91 23.92
C ARG A 304 13.85 -0.27 23.76
N ILE A 305 13.39 -1.35 23.15
CA ILE A 305 14.18 -2.57 22.97
C ILE A 305 14.32 -3.02 21.50
N ALA A 306 13.58 -2.41 20.58
CA ALA A 306 13.45 -2.87 19.18
C ALA A 306 14.79 -3.03 18.48
N HIS A 307 15.72 -2.09 18.69
CA HIS A 307 17.04 -2.12 18.06
C HIS A 307 17.91 -3.24 18.64
N ASP A 308 18.04 -3.32 19.96
CA ASP A 308 18.93 -4.26 20.64
C ASP A 308 18.43 -5.70 20.51
N ALA A 309 17.12 -5.90 20.63
CA ALA A 309 16.46 -7.18 20.46
C ALA A 309 16.25 -7.59 18.98
N ARG A 310 16.58 -6.71 18.01
CA ARG A 310 16.38 -6.97 16.58
C ARG A 310 14.93 -7.31 16.22
N LEU A 311 13.96 -6.71 16.91
CA LEU A 311 12.54 -7.06 16.81
C LEU A 311 12.03 -6.97 15.36
N TYR A 312 12.32 -5.84 14.67
CA TYR A 312 11.90 -5.63 13.28
C TYR A 312 12.21 -6.83 12.38
N HIS A 313 13.47 -7.28 12.41
CA HIS A 313 13.89 -8.38 11.53
C HIS A 313 13.30 -9.72 11.94
N ASN A 314 13.17 -9.99 13.24
CA ASN A 314 12.71 -11.28 13.71
C ASN A 314 11.21 -11.48 13.46
N VAL A 315 10.37 -10.46 13.58
CA VAL A 315 8.95 -10.56 13.17
C VAL A 315 8.81 -10.75 11.65
N HIS A 316 9.68 -10.14 10.84
CA HIS A 316 9.70 -10.35 9.40
C HIS A 316 10.22 -11.76 9.04
N TYR A 317 11.25 -12.27 9.71
CA TYR A 317 11.72 -13.65 9.49
C TYR A 317 10.64 -14.67 9.83
N GLU A 318 9.87 -14.44 10.88
CA GLU A 318 8.75 -15.33 11.24
C GLU A 318 7.62 -15.25 10.21
N ALA A 319 7.30 -14.05 9.72
CA ALA A 319 6.32 -13.88 8.62
C ALA A 319 6.77 -14.59 7.33
N ILE A 320 8.07 -14.56 7.00
CA ILE A 320 8.64 -15.29 5.86
C ILE A 320 8.52 -16.81 6.10
N ARG A 321 8.86 -17.30 7.29
CA ARG A 321 8.70 -18.70 7.68
C ARG A 321 7.26 -19.17 7.50
N LEU A 322 6.32 -18.36 8.00
CA LEU A 322 4.89 -18.62 7.92
C LEU A 322 4.41 -18.63 6.46
N ALA A 323 4.87 -17.70 5.63
CA ALA A 323 4.52 -17.64 4.21
C ALA A 323 5.03 -18.86 3.44
N ILE A 324 6.26 -19.30 3.70
CA ILE A 324 6.82 -20.54 3.12
C ILE A 324 5.98 -21.76 3.57
N ALA A 325 5.72 -21.88 4.87
CA ALA A 325 4.91 -22.98 5.42
C ALA A 325 3.47 -23.01 4.89
N SER A 326 2.94 -21.84 4.50
CA SER A 326 1.62 -21.68 3.87
C SER A 326 1.63 -21.93 2.36
N GLY A 327 2.76 -22.28 1.74
CA GLY A 327 2.89 -22.51 0.30
C GLY A 327 2.84 -21.23 -0.55
N CYS A 328 3.11 -20.06 0.04
CA CYS A 328 3.13 -18.81 -0.70
C CYS A 328 4.33 -18.73 -1.64
N ARG A 329 4.11 -18.19 -2.85
CA ARG A 329 5.16 -17.92 -3.83
C ARG A 329 5.81 -16.55 -3.66
N HIS A 330 5.17 -15.65 -2.92
CA HIS A 330 5.72 -14.36 -2.57
C HIS A 330 5.12 -13.81 -1.28
N ILE A 331 5.85 -12.92 -0.63
CA ILE A 331 5.35 -12.06 0.43
C ILE A 331 5.76 -10.62 0.17
N ARG A 332 4.85 -9.68 0.39
CA ARG A 332 5.06 -8.23 0.23
C ARG A 332 5.14 -7.58 1.60
N PHE A 333 5.93 -6.52 1.70
CA PHE A 333 6.06 -5.77 2.95
C PHE A 333 5.78 -4.26 2.77
N ALA A 334 4.98 -3.93 1.76
CA ALA A 334 4.57 -2.57 1.43
C ALA A 334 5.76 -1.60 1.18
N GLN A 335 5.46 -0.32 1.15
CA GLN A 335 6.41 0.77 0.91
C GLN A 335 7.23 1.10 2.17
N THR A 336 8.20 2.00 2.05
CA THR A 336 9.07 2.54 3.11
C THR A 336 10.01 1.54 3.80
N ALA A 337 10.89 2.01 4.67
CA ALA A 337 11.88 1.19 5.38
C ALA A 337 12.64 0.21 4.44
N TYR A 338 13.13 0.71 3.30
CA TYR A 338 13.67 -0.13 2.21
C TYR A 338 14.93 -0.90 2.62
N GLN A 339 15.88 -0.24 3.30
CA GLN A 339 17.15 -0.86 3.66
C GLN A 339 16.98 -2.21 4.39
N PRO A 340 16.21 -2.32 5.48
CA PRO A 340 16.00 -3.61 6.14
C PRO A 340 15.25 -4.63 5.27
N LYS A 341 14.34 -4.22 4.39
CA LYS A 341 13.61 -5.13 3.49
C LYS A 341 14.52 -5.68 2.37
N LEU A 342 15.41 -4.86 1.84
CA LEU A 342 16.44 -5.31 0.90
C LEU A 342 17.42 -6.31 1.57
N GLU A 343 17.70 -6.15 2.86
CA GLU A 343 18.47 -7.14 3.63
C GLU A 343 17.73 -8.48 3.81
N LEU A 344 16.39 -8.47 3.75
CA LEU A 344 15.57 -9.68 3.69
C LEU A 344 15.58 -10.35 2.30
N GLY A 345 16.17 -9.70 1.29
CA GLY A 345 16.18 -10.17 -0.09
C GLY A 345 14.96 -9.74 -0.92
N CYS A 346 14.23 -8.72 -0.48
CA CYS A 346 13.13 -8.18 -1.26
C CYS A 346 13.62 -7.46 -2.51
N ASP A 347 12.88 -7.59 -3.61
CA ASP A 347 12.96 -6.75 -4.79
C ASP A 347 12.11 -5.49 -4.60
N LEU A 348 12.51 -4.40 -5.25
CA LEU A 348 11.70 -3.18 -5.37
C LEU A 348 10.75 -3.35 -6.57
N VAL A 349 9.46 -3.19 -6.33
CA VAL A 349 8.43 -3.21 -7.37
C VAL A 349 8.05 -1.77 -7.71
N GLU A 350 8.38 -1.34 -8.92
CA GLU A 350 8.11 0.02 -9.40
C GLU A 350 6.62 0.31 -9.38
N GLN A 351 6.28 1.54 -8.96
CA GLN A 351 4.91 2.03 -8.92
C GLN A 351 4.82 3.45 -9.43
N TRP A 352 3.64 3.82 -9.93
CA TRP A 352 3.36 5.12 -10.52
C TRP A 352 2.07 5.71 -10.00
N TYR A 353 2.06 7.03 -9.95
CA TYR A 353 0.83 7.84 -9.93
C TYR A 353 0.54 8.34 -11.33
N ALA A 354 -0.74 8.24 -11.76
CA ALA A 354 -1.25 9.05 -12.85
C ALA A 354 -2.15 10.12 -12.24
N MET A 355 -1.83 11.39 -12.47
CA MET A 355 -2.46 12.52 -11.78
C MET A 355 -2.96 13.57 -12.75
N THR A 356 -4.07 14.22 -12.38
CA THR A 356 -4.56 15.42 -13.08
C THR A 356 -5.28 16.35 -12.10
N HIS A 357 -5.59 17.57 -12.57
CA HIS A 357 -6.49 18.48 -11.87
C HIS A 357 -7.55 18.98 -12.85
N LEU A 358 -8.80 19.09 -12.39
CA LEU A 358 -9.93 19.49 -13.24
C LEU A 358 -9.78 20.90 -13.84
N ARG A 359 -9.11 21.81 -13.12
CA ARG A 359 -8.84 23.17 -13.60
C ARG A 359 -7.48 23.24 -14.30
N PRO A 360 -7.33 23.95 -15.43
CA PRO A 360 -6.10 23.95 -16.23
C PRO A 360 -4.90 24.60 -15.52
N LEU A 361 -5.08 25.69 -14.78
CA LEU A 361 -3.97 26.36 -14.08
C LEU A 361 -3.36 25.50 -12.96
N PRO A 362 -4.13 24.96 -12.00
CA PRO A 362 -3.57 24.01 -11.01
C PRO A 362 -2.98 22.77 -11.66
N ARG A 363 -3.58 22.26 -12.75
CA ARG A 363 -3.02 21.10 -13.50
C ARG A 363 -1.63 21.42 -14.06
N ALA A 364 -1.43 22.57 -14.68
CA ALA A 364 -0.15 22.99 -15.21
C ALA A 364 0.89 23.16 -14.09
N ALA A 365 0.49 23.74 -12.96
CA ALA A 365 1.35 23.90 -11.78
C ALA A 365 1.76 22.54 -11.19
N LEU A 366 0.82 21.61 -10.98
CA LEU A 366 1.10 20.26 -10.48
C LEU A 366 2.02 19.51 -11.43
N ARG A 367 1.75 19.55 -12.74
CA ARG A 367 2.58 18.89 -13.76
C ARG A 367 4.03 19.39 -13.78
N ARG A 368 4.25 20.66 -13.43
CA ARG A 368 5.59 21.27 -13.40
C ARG A 368 6.32 21.03 -12.09
N LEU A 369 5.63 21.10 -10.95
CA LEU A 369 6.26 21.13 -9.62
C LEU A 369 6.33 19.77 -8.95
N LEU A 370 5.33 18.92 -9.17
CA LEU A 370 5.21 17.66 -8.42
C LEU A 370 6.23 16.58 -8.86
N PRO A 371 6.51 16.36 -10.17
CA PRO A 371 7.46 15.33 -10.59
C PRO A 371 8.86 15.50 -9.98
N PRO A 372 9.52 16.67 -10.04
CA PRO A 372 10.83 16.84 -9.43
C PRO A 372 10.79 16.71 -7.90
N ALA A 373 9.72 17.14 -7.24
CA ALA A 373 9.57 17.00 -5.79
C ALA A 373 9.44 15.54 -5.35
N LEU A 374 8.62 14.75 -6.05
CA LEU A 374 8.45 13.32 -5.77
C LEU A 374 9.69 12.52 -6.15
N SER A 375 10.37 12.84 -7.25
CA SER A 375 11.65 12.22 -7.60
C SER A 375 12.69 12.46 -6.50
N ALA A 376 12.83 13.67 -6.01
CA ALA A 376 13.74 13.98 -4.91
C ALA A 376 13.35 13.26 -3.59
N ALA A 377 12.06 13.06 -3.33
CA ALA A 377 11.57 12.29 -2.19
C ALA A 377 11.90 10.79 -2.35
N LEU A 378 11.71 10.25 -3.54
CA LEU A 378 12.05 8.87 -3.90
C LEU A 378 13.55 8.61 -3.75
N ASP A 379 14.40 9.49 -4.26
CA ASP A 379 15.87 9.39 -4.13
C ASP A 379 16.31 9.39 -2.67
N ARG A 380 15.67 10.19 -1.83
CA ARG A 380 15.93 10.20 -0.38
C ARG A 380 15.50 8.89 0.29
N ALA A 381 14.31 8.41 -0.04
CA ALA A 381 13.76 7.19 0.55
C ALA A 381 14.57 5.94 0.18
N LEU A 382 15.04 5.86 -1.06
CA LEU A 382 15.85 4.75 -1.56
C LEU A 382 17.35 4.90 -1.21
N GLY A 383 17.84 6.10 -0.99
CA GLY A 383 19.23 6.36 -0.66
C GLY A 383 20.22 5.78 -1.68
N PRO A 384 21.13 4.85 -1.29
CA PRO A 384 22.07 4.23 -2.21
C PRO A 384 21.43 3.32 -3.28
N HIS A 385 20.17 2.95 -3.11
CA HIS A 385 19.42 2.06 -4.00
C HIS A 385 18.55 2.81 -5.02
N ALA A 386 18.67 4.15 -5.09
CA ALA A 386 17.96 4.97 -6.07
C ALA A 386 18.32 4.56 -7.51
N PRO A 387 17.35 4.39 -8.42
CA PRO A 387 17.61 4.06 -9.81
C PRO A 387 18.51 5.12 -10.47
N GLY A 388 19.55 4.68 -11.19
CA GLY A 388 20.47 5.58 -11.91
C GLY A 388 21.67 6.09 -11.11
N ARG A 389 21.84 5.70 -9.86
CA ARG A 389 23.05 6.00 -9.10
C ARG A 389 24.07 4.88 -9.30
N PRO A 390 25.30 5.17 -9.80
CA PRO A 390 26.32 4.14 -9.92
C PRO A 390 26.62 3.52 -8.55
N PRO A 391 26.92 2.21 -8.49
CA PRO A 391 27.28 1.56 -7.23
C PRO A 391 28.47 2.31 -6.63
N THR A 392 28.31 2.81 -5.41
CA THR A 392 29.43 3.41 -4.68
C THR A 392 30.44 2.30 -4.41
N GLU A 393 31.53 2.29 -5.15
CA GLU A 393 32.72 1.52 -4.82
C GLU A 393 33.15 1.92 -3.39
N LYS A 394 32.81 1.06 -2.43
CA LYS A 394 33.43 1.17 -1.11
C LYS A 394 34.90 0.83 -1.25
N GLY A 395 35.69 1.89 -1.10
CA GLY A 395 37.11 1.95 -1.05
C GLY A 395 37.86 0.66 -0.87
N SER A 396 38.61 0.32 -1.89
CA SER A 396 39.92 -0.28 -1.79
C SER A 396 40.84 0.71 -1.08
N ALA A 397 40.79 0.75 0.24
CA ALA A 397 41.84 1.43 1.01
C ALA A 397 43.01 0.47 1.14
N ARG A 398 43.97 0.68 0.26
CA ARG A 398 45.41 0.48 0.37
C ARG A 398 45.89 -0.18 1.67
N ALA A 399 46.33 -1.41 1.50
CA ALA A 399 47.45 -1.96 2.24
C ALA A 399 48.70 -1.60 1.45
N THR A 400 49.47 -0.61 1.90
CA THR A 400 50.90 -0.44 1.63
C THR A 400 51.49 0.33 2.80
N GLY A 401 52.44 -0.28 3.49
CA GLY A 401 53.34 0.29 4.46
C GLY A 401 53.46 -0.54 5.71
#